data_bbd5f9cbc24b40dbf6f44f1e2ba6e217
#
_entry.id   bbd5f9cbc24b40dbf6f44f1e2ba6e217
#
_cell.length_a   1.000
_cell.length_b   1.000
_cell.length_c   1.000
_cell.angle_alpha   90.00
_cell.angle_beta   90.00
_cell.angle_gamma   90.00
#
_symmetry.space_group_name_H-M   'P 1'
#
loop_
_entity.id
_entity.type
_entity.pdbx_description
1 polymer ?
#
loop_
_entity_poly.entity_id
_entity_poly.type
_entity_poly.pdbx_seq_one_letter_code
_entity_poly.pdbx_strand_id
1 'polypeptide(L)'
;MRARLKKLEKTDPQEASRIAQEQVQKVFKHLLKISGVTIEVNGLENIPDEASLFVGNHSSYFDIIVTGATIPGGVGFVAKDSLGKIPGLSSWMKRIHCLFLDRSDVRKGLQTILEGVDYLKEGYSCLL
;
A
#
# COMPACT_ATOMS: atom_id res chain seq x y z
N MET A 1 -5.31 18.97 -4.10
CA MET A 1 -5.27 17.68 -3.40
C MET A 1 -4.00 17.47 -2.57
N ARG A 2 -2.79 17.53 -3.15
CA ARG A 2 -1.52 17.33 -2.40
C ARG A 2 -1.34 18.26 -1.20
N ALA A 3 -1.68 19.56 -1.33
CA ALA A 3 -1.57 20.52 -0.24
C ALA A 3 -2.53 20.23 0.92
N ARG A 4 -3.76 19.80 0.61
CA ARG A 4 -4.76 19.39 1.61
C ARG A 4 -4.29 18.15 2.38
N LEU A 5 -3.77 17.15 1.69
CA LEU A 5 -3.22 15.95 2.33
C LEU A 5 -2.04 16.28 3.25
N LYS A 6 -1.10 17.13 2.81
CA LYS A 6 0.02 17.58 3.65
C LYS A 6 -0.42 18.27 4.94
N LYS A 7 -1.53 19.01 4.90
CA LYS A 7 -2.08 19.64 6.11
C LYS A 7 -2.72 18.58 7.02
N LEU A 8 -3.51 17.67 6.43
CA LEU A 8 -4.15 16.59 7.17
C LEU A 8 -3.15 15.63 7.83
N GLU A 9 -2.04 15.32 7.16
CA GLU A 9 -0.97 14.48 7.73
C GLU A 9 -0.45 14.98 9.09
N LYS A 10 -0.55 16.28 9.34
CA LYS A 10 -0.13 16.90 10.61
C LYS A 10 -1.22 16.94 11.66
N THR A 11 -2.49 16.99 11.26
CA THR A 11 -3.64 17.16 12.15
C THR A 11 -4.41 15.88 12.39
N ASP A 12 -4.53 15.03 11.37
CA ASP A 12 -5.21 13.74 11.40
C ASP A 12 -4.55 12.76 10.41
N PRO A 13 -3.47 12.07 10.84
CA PRO A 13 -2.73 11.15 9.99
C PRO A 13 -3.57 9.96 9.49
N GLN A 14 -4.52 9.48 10.30
CA GLN A 14 -5.38 8.34 9.92
C GLN A 14 -6.32 8.73 8.79
N GLU A 15 -6.97 9.88 8.89
CA GLU A 15 -7.83 10.38 7.82
C GLU A 15 -7.04 10.71 6.55
N ALA A 16 -5.83 11.25 6.69
CA ALA A 16 -4.94 11.49 5.55
C ALA A 16 -4.58 10.19 4.82
N SER A 17 -4.27 9.13 5.57
CA SER A 17 -3.99 7.80 5.03
C SER A 17 -5.20 7.21 4.34
N ARG A 18 -6.38 7.27 4.98
CA ARG A 18 -7.64 6.78 4.40
C ARG A 18 -7.93 7.44 3.05
N ILE A 19 -7.82 8.75 2.97
CA ILE A 19 -8.02 9.50 1.71
C ILE A 19 -6.97 9.09 0.67
N ALA A 20 -5.72 8.93 1.06
CA ALA A 20 -4.66 8.50 0.15
C ALA A 20 -4.94 7.09 -0.41
N GLN A 21 -5.32 6.14 0.44
CA GLN A 21 -5.71 4.79 0.02
C GLN A 21 -6.89 4.81 -0.96
N GLU A 22 -7.94 5.57 -0.67
CA GLU A 22 -9.09 5.70 -1.58
C GLU A 22 -8.68 6.25 -2.96
N GLN A 23 -7.77 7.24 -3.00
CA GLN A 23 -7.30 7.78 -4.27
C GLN A 23 -6.48 6.76 -5.06
N VAL A 24 -5.58 6.05 -4.40
CA VAL A 24 -4.78 4.98 -5.04
C VAL A 24 -5.70 3.88 -5.57
N GLN A 25 -6.69 3.45 -4.80
CA GLN A 25 -7.67 2.46 -5.25
C GLN A 25 -8.46 2.93 -6.48
N LYS A 26 -8.89 4.18 -6.51
CA LYS A 26 -9.57 4.74 -7.69
C LYS A 26 -8.69 4.71 -8.93
N VAL A 27 -7.42 5.08 -8.79
CA VAL A 27 -6.45 5.02 -9.89
C VAL A 27 -6.24 3.58 -10.36
N PHE A 28 -6.05 2.63 -9.44
CA PHE A 28 -5.86 1.23 -9.78
C PHE A 28 -7.10 0.63 -10.46
N LYS A 29 -8.30 0.90 -9.96
CA LYS A 29 -9.56 0.49 -10.60
C LYS A 29 -9.69 1.07 -12.01
N HIS A 30 -9.28 2.33 -12.20
CA HIS A 30 -9.28 2.95 -13.52
C HIS A 30 -8.29 2.27 -14.48
N LEU A 31 -7.07 1.99 -14.01
CA LEU A 31 -6.07 1.26 -14.81
C LEU A 31 -6.56 -0.14 -15.20
N LEU A 32 -7.20 -0.86 -14.29
CA LEU A 32 -7.79 -2.16 -14.59
C LEU A 32 -8.89 -2.05 -15.66
N LYS A 33 -9.74 -1.02 -15.56
CA LYS A 33 -10.80 -0.80 -16.55
C LYS A 33 -10.25 -0.52 -17.95
N ILE A 34 -9.25 0.35 -18.08
CA ILE A 34 -8.66 0.68 -19.38
C ILE A 34 -7.81 -0.45 -19.98
N SER A 35 -7.26 -1.33 -19.12
CA SER A 35 -6.51 -2.50 -19.57
C SER A 35 -7.39 -3.60 -20.16
N GLY A 36 -8.71 -3.50 -20.01
CA GLY A 36 -9.66 -4.51 -20.51
C GLY A 36 -9.62 -5.84 -19.76
N VAL A 37 -8.97 -5.89 -18.61
CA VAL A 37 -8.85 -7.11 -17.79
C VAL A 37 -10.12 -7.31 -16.99
N THR A 38 -10.65 -8.53 -17.00
CA THR A 38 -11.71 -8.98 -16.11
C THR A 38 -11.08 -9.62 -14.87
N ILE A 39 -11.49 -9.19 -13.70
CA ILE A 39 -11.00 -9.71 -12.43
C ILE A 39 -12.14 -10.40 -11.71
N GLU A 40 -11.90 -11.64 -11.32
CA GLU A 40 -12.73 -12.40 -10.43
C GLU A 40 -12.04 -12.49 -9.08
N VAL A 41 -12.73 -12.09 -8.01
CA VAL A 41 -12.18 -12.10 -6.65
C VAL A 41 -13.08 -12.98 -5.79
N ASN A 42 -12.48 -13.97 -5.15
CA ASN A 42 -13.16 -14.89 -4.24
C ASN A 42 -12.55 -14.77 -2.85
N GLY A 43 -13.37 -14.87 -1.81
CA GLY A 43 -12.91 -14.91 -0.42
C GLY A 43 -12.70 -13.55 0.24
N LEU A 44 -13.21 -12.45 -0.32
CA LEU A 44 -13.15 -11.13 0.32
C LEU A 44 -13.82 -11.12 1.70
N GLU A 45 -14.83 -11.95 1.88
CA GLU A 45 -15.55 -12.15 3.15
C GLU A 45 -14.69 -12.76 4.27
N ASN A 46 -13.55 -13.37 3.90
CA ASN A 46 -12.61 -13.96 4.86
C ASN A 46 -11.56 -12.97 5.36
N ILE A 47 -11.51 -11.75 4.79
CA ILE A 47 -10.58 -10.71 5.23
C ILE A 47 -11.07 -10.15 6.56
N PRO A 48 -10.24 -10.18 7.64
CA PRO A 48 -10.62 -9.60 8.91
C PRO A 48 -10.74 -8.07 8.81
N ASP A 49 -11.56 -7.48 9.67
CA ASP A 49 -11.70 -6.02 9.78
C ASP A 49 -10.44 -5.34 10.34
N GLU A 50 -9.60 -6.12 11.02
CA GLU A 50 -8.37 -5.68 11.65
C GLU A 50 -7.23 -5.57 10.62
N ALA A 51 -6.21 -4.77 10.95
CA ALA A 51 -4.99 -4.69 10.15
C ALA A 51 -4.33 -6.06 10.01
N SER A 52 -4.03 -6.45 8.79
CA SER A 52 -3.55 -7.79 8.46
C SER A 52 -2.32 -7.74 7.56
N LEU A 53 -1.43 -8.70 7.77
CA LEU A 53 -0.36 -8.98 6.84
C LEU A 53 -0.87 -9.98 5.79
N PHE A 54 -0.98 -9.51 4.56
CA PHE A 54 -1.28 -10.36 3.42
C PHE A 54 0.01 -10.91 2.83
N VAL A 55 0.06 -12.21 2.61
CA VAL A 55 1.18 -12.88 1.95
C VAL A 55 0.65 -13.59 0.73
N GLY A 56 1.18 -13.27 -0.42
CA GLY A 56 0.71 -13.81 -1.68
C GLY A 56 1.82 -14.10 -2.66
N ASN A 57 1.60 -15.06 -3.54
CA ASN A 57 2.45 -15.25 -4.69
C ASN A 57 2.11 -14.20 -5.74
N HIS A 58 3.11 -13.40 -6.10
CA HIS A 58 2.95 -12.48 -7.22
C HIS A 58 4.17 -12.53 -8.13
N SER A 59 3.94 -12.35 -9.42
CA SER A 59 4.97 -12.45 -10.45
C SER A 59 5.16 -11.17 -11.26
N SER A 60 4.26 -10.20 -11.10
CA SER A 60 4.31 -8.96 -11.87
C SER A 60 3.86 -7.74 -11.09
N TYR A 61 4.23 -6.55 -11.57
CA TYR A 61 3.71 -5.29 -11.03
C TYR A 61 2.19 -5.15 -11.19
N PHE A 62 1.60 -5.89 -12.12
CA PHE A 62 0.15 -5.89 -12.34
C PHE A 62 -0.61 -6.48 -11.15
N ASP A 63 -0.02 -7.44 -10.46
CA ASP A 63 -0.60 -8.04 -9.25
C ASP A 63 -0.77 -7.00 -8.13
N ILE A 64 0.14 -6.03 -8.04
CA ILE A 64 0.03 -4.91 -7.10
C ILE A 64 -1.20 -4.04 -7.41
N ILE A 65 -1.46 -3.79 -8.68
CA ILE A 65 -2.63 -3.01 -9.13
C ILE A 65 -3.91 -3.77 -8.78
N VAL A 66 -3.95 -5.08 -9.06
CA VAL A 66 -5.11 -5.93 -8.77
C VAL A 66 -5.39 -5.98 -7.26
N THR A 67 -4.40 -6.32 -6.46
CA THR A 67 -4.56 -6.44 -5.00
C THR A 67 -4.89 -5.10 -4.36
N GLY A 68 -4.20 -4.04 -4.74
CA GLY A 68 -4.47 -2.70 -4.24
C GLY A 68 -5.85 -2.16 -4.63
N ALA A 69 -6.41 -2.59 -5.76
CA ALA A 69 -7.76 -2.23 -6.18
C ALA A 69 -8.85 -3.03 -5.46
N THR A 70 -8.55 -4.25 -5.03
CA THR A 70 -9.56 -5.22 -4.55
C THR A 70 -9.60 -5.37 -3.03
N ILE A 71 -8.48 -5.25 -2.33
CA ILE A 71 -8.47 -5.38 -0.87
C ILE A 71 -9.22 -4.21 -0.22
N PRO A 72 -10.26 -4.48 0.59
CA PRO A 72 -11.01 -3.44 1.28
C PRO A 72 -10.13 -2.59 2.21
N GLY A 73 -10.37 -1.28 2.24
CA GLY A 73 -9.60 -0.35 3.07
C GLY A 73 -8.21 0.01 2.55
N GLY A 74 -7.75 -0.71 1.52
CA GLY A 74 -6.43 -0.53 0.95
C GLY A 74 -5.32 -1.26 1.70
N VAL A 75 -4.14 -1.28 1.11
CA VAL A 75 -2.98 -2.01 1.63
C VAL A 75 -1.69 -1.31 1.23
N GLY A 76 -0.73 -1.26 2.12
CA GLY A 76 0.65 -0.88 1.82
C GLY A 76 1.42 -2.06 1.22
N PHE A 77 2.44 -1.79 0.42
CA PHE A 77 3.24 -2.82 -0.26
C PHE A 77 4.68 -2.80 0.22
N VAL A 78 5.31 -3.96 0.28
CA VAL A 78 6.76 -4.06 0.43
C VAL A 78 7.39 -3.90 -0.95
N ALA A 79 8.11 -2.82 -1.14
CA ALA A 79 8.70 -2.44 -2.41
C ALA A 79 10.23 -2.38 -2.32
N LYS A 80 10.89 -2.44 -3.47
CA LYS A 80 12.34 -2.23 -3.56
C LYS A 80 12.69 -0.80 -3.16
N ASP A 81 13.78 -0.61 -2.41
CA ASP A 81 14.24 0.69 -1.90
C ASP A 81 14.43 1.76 -2.99
N SER A 82 14.82 1.33 -4.20
CA SER A 82 14.99 2.24 -5.35
C SER A 82 13.71 2.99 -5.72
N LEU A 83 12.52 2.43 -5.48
CA LEU A 83 11.24 3.11 -5.73
C LEU A 83 11.01 4.28 -4.76
N GLY A 84 11.59 4.22 -3.57
CA GLY A 84 11.57 5.31 -2.60
C GLY A 84 12.32 6.57 -3.04
N LYS A 85 13.15 6.47 -4.08
CA LYS A 85 13.95 7.57 -4.64
C LYS A 85 13.27 8.29 -5.80
N ILE A 86 12.14 7.77 -6.30
CA ILE A 86 11.39 8.35 -7.42
C ILE A 86 10.51 9.49 -6.89
N PRO A 87 10.75 10.76 -7.30
CA PRO A 87 9.95 11.89 -6.87
C PRO A 87 8.48 11.74 -7.24
N GLY A 88 7.61 12.12 -6.34
CA GLY A 88 6.15 11.99 -6.52
C GLY A 88 5.62 10.60 -6.20
N LEU A 89 6.17 9.54 -6.78
CA LEU A 89 5.77 8.16 -6.50
C LEU A 89 6.06 7.80 -5.03
N SER A 90 7.28 8.05 -4.56
CA SER A 90 7.66 7.77 -3.17
C SER A 90 6.77 8.48 -2.15
N SER A 91 6.35 9.71 -2.46
CA SER A 91 5.45 10.48 -1.60
C SER A 91 4.07 9.80 -1.46
N TRP A 92 3.52 9.26 -2.55
CA TRP A 92 2.26 8.52 -2.50
C TRP A 92 2.42 7.17 -1.81
N MET A 93 3.49 6.45 -2.11
CA MET A 93 3.78 5.17 -1.49
C MET A 93 3.90 5.30 0.04
N LYS A 94 4.56 6.35 0.52
CA LYS A 94 4.66 6.63 1.97
C LYS A 94 3.29 6.91 2.61
N ARG A 95 2.40 7.62 1.90
CA ARG A 95 1.05 7.92 2.40
C ARG A 95 0.17 6.69 2.57
N ILE A 96 0.39 5.67 1.77
CA ILE A 96 -0.31 4.38 1.87
C ILE A 96 0.50 3.33 2.65
N HIS A 97 1.50 3.76 3.42
CA HIS A 97 2.32 2.91 4.29
C HIS A 97 3.06 1.79 3.56
N CYS A 98 3.56 2.07 2.34
CA CYS A 98 4.49 1.17 1.68
C CYS A 98 5.84 1.15 2.41
N LEU A 99 6.42 -0.03 2.47
CA LEU A 99 7.74 -0.27 3.02
C LEU A 99 8.76 -0.35 1.88
N PHE A 100 9.95 0.19 2.11
CA PHE A 100 11.04 0.16 1.15
C PHE A 100 12.14 -0.76 1.67
N LEU A 101 12.29 -1.92 1.03
CA LEU A 101 13.21 -2.96 1.47
C LEU A 101 14.52 -2.88 0.70
N ASP A 102 15.62 -2.64 1.41
CA ASP A 102 16.97 -2.82 0.91
C ASP A 102 17.41 -4.27 1.15
N ARG A 103 17.46 -5.07 0.09
CA ARG A 103 17.83 -6.48 0.16
C ARG A 103 19.34 -6.71 0.29
N SER A 104 20.15 -5.67 0.10
CA SER A 104 21.61 -5.73 0.20
C SER A 104 22.14 -5.51 1.62
N ASP A 105 21.31 -4.94 2.51
CA ASP A 105 21.67 -4.61 3.89
C ASP A 105 20.69 -5.24 4.87
N VAL A 106 21.16 -6.27 5.58
CA VAL A 106 20.35 -7.03 6.55
C VAL A 106 19.84 -6.15 7.69
N ARG A 107 20.64 -5.20 8.17
CA ARG A 107 20.24 -4.30 9.26
C ARG A 107 19.11 -3.37 8.82
N LYS A 108 19.22 -2.79 7.63
CA LYS A 108 18.17 -1.96 7.06
C LYS A 108 16.91 -2.77 6.75
N GLY A 109 17.07 -4.00 6.28
CA GLY A 109 15.96 -4.93 6.08
C GLY A 109 15.20 -5.21 7.37
N LEU A 110 15.91 -5.46 8.48
CA LEU A 110 15.29 -5.64 9.78
C LEU A 110 14.54 -4.40 10.26
N GLN A 111 15.12 -3.21 10.10
CA GLN A 111 14.44 -1.95 10.42
C GLN A 111 13.14 -1.78 9.63
N THR A 112 13.15 -2.12 8.33
CA THR A 112 11.96 -2.08 7.47
C THR A 112 10.88 -3.05 7.96
N ILE A 113 11.25 -4.26 8.41
CA ILE A 113 10.30 -5.23 8.97
C ILE A 113 9.69 -4.69 10.26
N LEU A 114 10.50 -4.11 11.15
CA LEU A 114 10.00 -3.51 12.40
C LEU A 114 9.05 -2.35 12.13
N GLU A 115 9.33 -1.50 11.15
CA GLU A 115 8.41 -0.45 10.68
C GLU A 115 7.08 -1.04 10.21
N GLY A 116 7.11 -2.16 9.48
CA GLY A 116 5.91 -2.87 9.06
C GLY A 116 5.08 -3.38 10.24
N VAL A 117 5.73 -3.89 11.29
CA VAL A 117 5.07 -4.31 12.52
C VAL A 117 4.39 -3.12 13.19
N ASP A 118 5.03 -1.96 13.23
CA ASP A 118 4.46 -0.75 13.80
C ASP A 118 3.24 -0.27 13.00
N TYR A 119 3.29 -0.31 11.66
CA TYR A 119 2.14 -0.01 10.81
C TYR A 119 0.95 -0.93 11.09
N LEU A 120 1.19 -2.23 11.25
CA LEU A 120 0.13 -3.19 11.62
C LEU A 120 -0.50 -2.84 12.98
N LYS A 121 0.31 -2.48 13.98
CA LYS A 121 -0.17 -2.05 15.30
C LYS A 121 -0.99 -0.74 15.23
N GLU A 122 -0.65 0.15 14.31
CA GLU A 122 -1.37 1.39 14.06
C GLU A 122 -2.65 1.20 13.24
N GLY A 123 -2.93 0.01 12.75
CA GLY A 123 -4.15 -0.33 12.00
C GLY A 123 -4.00 -0.33 10.48
N TYR A 124 -2.77 -0.33 9.95
CA TYR A 124 -2.51 -0.34 8.51
C TYR A 124 -2.12 -1.74 8.04
N SER A 125 -2.83 -2.26 7.05
CA SER A 125 -2.53 -3.55 6.44
C SER A 125 -1.35 -3.46 5.46
N CYS A 126 -0.61 -4.57 5.32
CA CYS A 126 0.54 -4.67 4.44
C CYS A 126 0.46 -5.93 3.58
N LEU A 127 0.94 -5.84 2.34
CA LEU A 127 1.12 -6.97 1.43
C LEU A 127 2.61 -7.25 1.19
N LEU A 128 2.98 -8.50 1.38
CA LEU A 128 4.32 -9.03 1.10
C LEU A 128 4.27 -9.99 -0.11
#